data_c2be821e2cd60657ab768a3653389f3d
#
_entry.id   c2be821e2cd60657ab768a3653389f3d
#
_cell.length_a   1.000
_cell.length_b   1.000
_cell.length_c   1.000
_cell.angle_alpha   90.00
_cell.angle_beta   90.00
_cell.angle_gamma   90.00
#
_symmetry.space_group_name_H-M   'P 1'
#
loop_
_entity.id
_entity.type
_entity.pdbx_description
1 polymer ?
#
loop_
_entity_poly.entity_id
_entity_poly.type
_entity_poly.pdbx_seq_one_letter_code
_entity_poly.pdbx_strand_id
1 'polypeptide(L)'
;MSNIYDSANALSRGLRELPEYKAVKEARDAIQADSEASKIFADYIAFQHEIQVMAQTGQMPDASFQETMESFGKQIQGNALLSVFFAKQQQLSIYLS
;
A
#
# COMPACT_ATOMS: atom_id res chain seq x y z
N MET A 1 22.03 -28.75 -0.06
CA MET A 1 21.27 -28.81 -1.30
C MET A 1 20.44 -27.53 -1.45
N SER A 2 20.66 -26.84 -2.53
CA SER A 2 19.87 -25.66 -2.79
C SER A 2 18.42 -26.09 -3.01
N ASN A 3 17.50 -25.30 -2.54
CA ASN A 3 16.10 -25.62 -2.64
C ASN A 3 15.31 -24.35 -2.97
N ILE A 4 14.03 -24.50 -3.13
CA ILE A 4 13.14 -23.40 -3.45
C ILE A 4 13.22 -22.30 -2.40
N TYR A 5 13.46 -22.67 -1.16
CA TYR A 5 13.54 -21.74 -0.05
C TYR A 5 14.73 -20.78 -0.21
N ASP A 6 15.90 -21.30 -0.56
CA ASP A 6 17.09 -20.47 -0.77
C ASP A 6 16.92 -19.54 -1.97
N SER A 7 16.30 -20.04 -3.04
CA SER A 7 16.02 -19.25 -4.22
C SER A 7 15.06 -18.08 -3.90
N ALA A 8 14.05 -18.34 -3.09
CA ALA A 8 13.11 -17.32 -2.68
C ALA A 8 13.78 -16.25 -1.83
N ASN A 9 14.69 -16.62 -0.95
CA ASN A 9 15.43 -15.67 -0.13
C ASN A 9 16.35 -14.79 -0.98
N ALA A 10 17.03 -15.37 -1.96
CA ALA A 10 17.90 -14.63 -2.86
C ALA A 10 17.08 -13.61 -3.68
N LEU A 11 15.94 -14.03 -4.19
CA LEU A 11 15.04 -13.15 -4.95
C LEU A 11 14.53 -12.01 -4.08
N SER A 12 14.14 -12.29 -2.84
CA SER A 12 13.67 -11.29 -1.91
C SER A 12 14.73 -10.24 -1.61
N ARG A 13 15.97 -10.65 -1.45
CA ARG A 13 17.07 -9.71 -1.22
C ARG A 13 17.34 -8.82 -2.44
N GLY A 14 17.33 -9.42 -3.62
CA GLY A 14 17.50 -8.66 -4.85
C GLY A 14 16.39 -7.63 -5.05
N LEU A 15 15.17 -8.02 -4.72
CA LEU A 15 14.02 -7.12 -4.80
C LEU A 15 14.19 -5.90 -3.90
N ARG A 16 14.70 -6.11 -2.68
CA ARG A 16 14.92 -5.02 -1.73
C ARG A 16 16.00 -4.04 -2.17
N GLU A 17 16.87 -4.44 -3.08
CA GLU A 17 17.93 -3.57 -3.61
C GLU A 17 17.48 -2.78 -4.82
N LEU A 18 16.31 -3.06 -5.39
CA LEU A 18 15.82 -2.31 -6.53
C LEU A 18 15.54 -0.86 -6.16
N PRO A 19 15.90 0.09 -7.05
CA PRO A 19 15.61 1.51 -6.79
C PRO A 19 14.12 1.77 -6.55
N GLU A 20 13.25 1.08 -7.27
CA GLU A 20 11.80 1.22 -7.11
C GLU A 20 11.35 0.80 -5.71
N TYR A 21 11.92 -0.27 -5.19
CA TYR A 21 11.61 -0.74 -3.84
C TYR A 21 12.09 0.24 -2.78
N LYS A 22 13.30 0.76 -2.95
CA LYS A 22 13.87 1.76 -2.03
C LYS A 22 13.04 3.04 -2.04
N ALA A 23 12.56 3.45 -3.20
CA ALA A 23 11.71 4.63 -3.32
C ALA A 23 10.39 4.45 -2.57
N VAL A 24 9.79 3.26 -2.63
CA VAL A 24 8.56 2.94 -1.88
C VAL A 24 8.84 3.01 -0.38
N LYS A 25 9.94 2.43 0.06
CA LYS A 25 10.31 2.43 1.48
C LYS A 25 10.54 3.85 2.00
N GLU A 26 11.26 4.67 1.24
CA GLU A 26 11.50 6.06 1.62
C GLU A 26 10.20 6.86 1.71
N ALA A 27 9.30 6.65 0.75
CA ALA A 27 8.01 7.32 0.78
C ALA A 27 7.18 6.87 1.98
N ARG A 28 7.24 5.59 2.33
CA ARG A 28 6.56 5.06 3.50
C ARG A 28 7.13 5.65 4.80
N ASP A 29 8.45 5.76 4.88
CA ASP A 29 9.10 6.35 6.05
C ASP A 29 8.69 7.81 6.21
N ALA A 30 8.59 8.54 5.11
CA ALA A 30 8.13 9.93 5.13
C ALA A 30 6.69 10.04 5.65
N ILE A 31 5.82 9.11 5.26
CA ILE A 31 4.44 9.07 5.77
C ILE A 31 4.44 8.86 7.27
N GLN A 32 5.24 7.93 7.78
CA GLN A 32 5.31 7.63 9.20
C GLN A 32 5.83 8.80 10.02
N ALA A 33 6.67 9.65 9.42
CA ALA A 33 7.20 10.84 10.07
C ALA A 33 6.21 12.00 10.12
N ASP A 34 5.14 11.97 9.33
CA ASP A 34 4.12 13.01 9.26
C ASP A 34 2.85 12.52 9.97
N SER A 35 2.41 13.23 11.01
CA SER A 35 1.29 12.78 11.83
C SER A 35 -0.03 12.73 11.03
N GLU A 36 -0.26 13.71 10.14
CA GLU A 36 -1.47 13.74 9.32
C GLU A 36 -1.48 12.61 8.30
N ALA A 37 -0.40 12.46 7.56
CA ALA A 37 -0.28 11.40 6.57
C ALA A 37 -0.35 10.02 7.22
N SER A 38 0.30 9.85 8.36
CA SER A 38 0.29 8.59 9.10
C SER A 38 -1.12 8.22 9.54
N LYS A 39 -1.90 9.19 10.00
CA LYS A 39 -3.29 8.94 10.40
C LYS A 39 -4.14 8.51 9.23
N ILE A 40 -4.06 9.24 8.12
CA ILE A 40 -4.82 8.91 6.92
C ILE A 40 -4.45 7.51 6.42
N PHE A 41 -3.15 7.22 6.42
CA PHE A 41 -2.65 5.93 5.95
C PHE A 41 -3.15 4.78 6.84
N ALA A 42 -3.10 4.94 8.15
CA ALA A 42 -3.58 3.93 9.09
C ALA A 42 -5.08 3.69 8.93
N ASP A 43 -5.87 4.75 8.78
CA ASP A 43 -7.31 4.65 8.56
C ASP A 43 -7.61 3.95 7.24
N TYR A 44 -6.85 4.25 6.20
CA TYR A 44 -7.01 3.62 4.89
C TYR A 44 -6.72 2.12 4.96
N ILE A 45 -5.66 1.72 5.66
CA ILE A 45 -5.32 0.31 5.82
C ILE A 45 -6.42 -0.43 6.59
N ALA A 46 -6.97 0.18 7.64
CA ALA A 46 -8.07 -0.41 8.38
C ALA A 46 -9.30 -0.57 7.49
N PHE A 47 -9.58 0.40 6.64
CA PHE A 47 -10.67 0.34 5.68
C PHE A 47 -10.46 -0.80 4.66
N GLN A 48 -9.25 -0.97 4.15
CA GLN A 48 -8.92 -2.06 3.24
C GLN A 48 -9.14 -3.42 3.91
N HIS A 49 -8.81 -3.52 5.19
CA HIS A 49 -9.06 -4.75 5.95
C HIS A 49 -10.54 -5.06 6.05
N GLU A 50 -11.37 -4.04 6.29
CA GLU A 50 -12.83 -4.21 6.31
C GLU A 50 -13.36 -4.71 4.97
N ILE A 51 -12.80 -4.20 3.86
CA ILE A 51 -13.18 -4.65 2.52
C ILE A 51 -12.92 -6.15 2.38
N GLN A 52 -11.75 -6.61 2.82
CA GLN A 52 -11.40 -8.03 2.75
C GLN A 52 -12.34 -8.89 3.58
N VAL A 53 -12.68 -8.43 4.78
CA VAL A 53 -13.62 -9.15 5.65
C VAL A 53 -15.01 -9.23 5.00
N MET A 54 -15.48 -8.13 4.43
CA MET A 54 -16.77 -8.10 3.73
C MET A 54 -16.79 -9.07 2.56
N ALA A 55 -15.70 -9.12 1.79
CA ALA A 55 -15.60 -10.05 0.67
C ALA A 55 -15.66 -11.50 1.13
N GLN A 56 -15.01 -11.81 2.26
CA GLN A 56 -15.00 -13.16 2.82
C GLN A 56 -16.37 -13.58 3.37
N THR A 57 -17.13 -12.63 3.91
CA THR A 57 -18.45 -12.90 4.48
C THR A 57 -19.58 -12.78 3.47
N GLY A 58 -19.26 -12.38 2.24
CA GLY A 58 -20.27 -12.24 1.19
C GLY A 58 -21.11 -10.99 1.28
N GLN A 59 -20.74 -10.04 2.13
CA GLN A 59 -21.45 -8.77 2.25
C GLN A 59 -21.16 -7.88 1.07
N MET A 60 -22.16 -7.15 0.62
CA MET A 60 -21.99 -6.22 -0.49
C MET A 60 -21.77 -4.79 0.01
N PRO A 61 -20.89 -4.02 -0.64
CA PRO A 61 -20.69 -2.64 -0.26
C PRO A 61 -21.93 -1.79 -0.52
N ASP A 62 -22.23 -0.89 0.41
CA ASP A 62 -23.37 0.03 0.30
C ASP A 62 -22.91 1.44 -0.12
N ALA A 63 -23.87 2.38 -0.17
CA ALA A 63 -23.58 3.76 -0.57
C ALA A 63 -22.61 4.44 0.41
N SER A 64 -22.75 4.16 1.70
CA SER A 64 -21.86 4.69 2.74
C SER A 64 -20.43 4.24 2.52
N PHE A 65 -20.24 2.99 2.10
CA PHE A 65 -18.92 2.44 1.78
C PHE A 65 -18.29 3.18 0.60
N GLN A 66 -19.07 3.45 -0.45
CA GLN A 66 -18.57 4.18 -1.61
C GLN A 66 -18.18 5.61 -1.26
N GLU A 67 -18.97 6.26 -0.42
CA GLU A 67 -18.65 7.61 0.07
C GLU A 67 -17.33 7.63 0.83
N THR A 68 -17.12 6.63 1.67
CA THR A 68 -15.87 6.51 2.42
C THR A 68 -14.68 6.31 1.48
N MET A 69 -14.85 5.48 0.46
CA MET A 69 -13.79 5.24 -0.53
C MET A 69 -13.45 6.52 -1.29
N GLU A 70 -14.44 7.29 -1.69
CA GLU A 70 -14.21 8.57 -2.36
C GLU A 70 -13.52 9.56 -1.45
N SER A 71 -13.91 9.60 -0.17
CA SER A 71 -13.27 10.46 0.82
C SER A 71 -11.79 10.14 0.97
N PHE A 72 -11.44 8.86 1.07
CA PHE A 72 -10.04 8.46 1.13
C PHE A 72 -9.29 8.84 -0.14
N GLY A 73 -9.90 8.66 -1.30
CA GLY A 73 -9.31 9.06 -2.57
C GLY A 73 -8.95 10.54 -2.58
N LYS A 74 -9.85 11.39 -2.11
CA LYS A 74 -9.60 12.83 -2.03
C LYS A 74 -8.51 13.17 -1.03
N GLN A 75 -8.51 12.53 0.14
CA GLN A 75 -7.49 12.75 1.16
C GLN A 75 -6.11 12.34 0.68
N ILE A 76 -6.02 11.23 -0.01
CA ILE A 76 -4.76 10.74 -0.56
C ILE A 76 -4.25 11.68 -1.65
N GLN A 77 -5.12 12.10 -2.56
CA GLN A 77 -4.73 13.02 -3.63
C GLN A 77 -4.33 14.39 -3.09
N GLY A 78 -4.96 14.82 -2.00
CA GLY A 78 -4.64 16.09 -1.37
C GLY A 78 -3.40 16.07 -0.49
N ASN A 79 -2.81 14.91 -0.24
CA ASN A 79 -1.62 14.77 0.59
C ASN A 79 -0.45 14.31 -0.29
N ALA A 80 0.57 15.18 -0.41
CA ALA A 80 1.70 14.91 -1.29
C ALA A 80 2.45 13.62 -0.92
N LEU A 81 2.63 13.36 0.38
CA LEU A 81 3.35 12.17 0.83
C LEU A 81 2.62 10.89 0.45
N LEU A 82 1.31 10.86 0.66
CA LEU A 82 0.49 9.71 0.30
C LEU A 82 0.42 9.52 -1.21
N SER A 83 0.26 10.60 -1.96
CA SER A 83 0.21 10.56 -3.41
C SER A 83 1.51 9.98 -3.98
N VAL A 84 2.66 10.42 -3.47
CA VAL A 84 3.96 9.91 -3.89
C VAL A 84 4.11 8.43 -3.55
N PHE A 85 3.70 8.05 -2.34
CA PHE A 85 3.80 6.64 -1.92
C PHE A 85 3.02 5.72 -2.86
N PHE A 86 1.76 6.06 -3.14
CA PHE A 86 0.94 5.21 -4.00
C PHE A 86 1.45 5.18 -5.44
N ALA A 87 1.99 6.29 -5.94
CA ALA A 87 2.60 6.32 -7.26
C ALA A 87 3.82 5.40 -7.33
N LYS A 88 4.68 5.45 -6.30
CA LYS A 88 5.87 4.59 -6.25
C LYS A 88 5.50 3.13 -6.09
N GLN A 89 4.49 2.83 -5.29
CA GLN A 89 4.02 1.47 -5.10
C GLN A 89 3.47 0.90 -6.41
N GLN A 90 2.76 1.70 -7.18
CA GLN A 90 2.26 1.29 -8.48
C GLN A 90 3.40 0.98 -9.45
N GLN A 91 4.45 1.78 -9.45
CA GLN A 91 5.62 1.53 -10.28
C GLN A 91 6.29 0.20 -9.92
N LEU A 92 6.39 -0.09 -8.63
CA LEU A 92 6.96 -1.34 -8.18
C LEU A 92 6.09 -2.54 -8.61
N SER A 93 4.77 -2.40 -8.52
CA SER A 93 3.83 -3.42 -8.96
C SER A 93 4.00 -3.73 -10.45
N ILE A 94 4.14 -2.70 -11.28
CA ILE A 94 4.34 -2.87 -12.72
C ILE A 94 5.64 -3.63 -12.97
N TYR A 95 6.68 -3.30 -12.24
CA TYR A 95 7.98 -3.94 -12.40
C TYR A 95 7.91 -5.43 -12.05
N LEU A 96 7.11 -5.79 -11.05
CA LEU A 96 7.00 -7.16 -10.57
C LEU A 96 6.01 -8.01 -11.35
N SER A 97 5.15 -7.41 -12.11
CA SER A 97 4.18 -8.17 -12.92
C SER A 97 4.72 -8.58 -14.31
#